data_619c463fdd1614758476998985d890a8
#
_entry.id   619c463fdd1614758476998985d890a8
#
_cell.length_a   1.000
_cell.length_b   1.000
_cell.length_c   1.000
_cell.angle_alpha   90.00
_cell.angle_beta   90.00
_cell.angle_gamma   90.00
#
_symmetry.space_group_name_H-M   'P 1'
#
loop_
_entity.id
_entity.type
_entity.pdbx_description
1 polymer ?
#
loop_
_entity_poly.entity_id
_entity_poly.type
_entity_poly.pdbx_seq_one_letter_code
_entity_poly.pdbx_strand_id
1 'polypeptide(L)'
;MRRELPLVRVFLTICLFLPAMLHAQLRIGAEQTAIYYSLLKGKRIGVVANQASVVGTRKSNIVDILVKQGFQVVRIFSPEHGFRLAGEAGQKIENSIDSATGIRVVSLYGVEKKPSSSDLGSIDVILFDLQDVGVRFYTYISTLSYLMEACAVHKVPLILLDRPNPNGFYIDGPVLEKQFASFVGLHPVPVVYGMTIGEYARMVNGEGWLENRTQCNLRVIPLENYSHDDRCELPAKPSPNLPNLEAILLYPSLCFFEGTRISVGRGTSFPFQVYGDPESGGGAFSFTPESIPGVSLHPPHEGKTCRGEDLRTYYLQNPLETGRINLKWLINAYRDCKNKPAFFTDYFNKLAGNASLEKQIIEGKTETEIRESWKSGITRFRKIREKYLLY
;
A
#
# COMPACT_ATOMS: atom_id res chain seq x y z
N MET A 1 39.19 -38.41 -68.94
CA MET A 1 39.00 -38.72 -67.51
C MET A 1 39.26 -37.44 -66.67
N ARG A 2 38.22 -36.72 -66.33
CA ARG A 2 38.28 -35.57 -65.40
C ARG A 2 37.75 -36.08 -64.02
N ARG A 3 38.58 -36.03 -63.00
CA ARG A 3 38.19 -36.34 -61.63
C ARG A 3 37.57 -35.11 -60.97
N GLU A 4 36.30 -35.20 -60.60
CA GLU A 4 35.63 -34.19 -59.77
C GLU A 4 35.99 -34.45 -58.29
N LEU A 5 36.43 -33.37 -57.61
CA LEU A 5 36.63 -33.36 -56.16
C LEU A 5 35.32 -33.01 -55.48
N PRO A 6 34.91 -33.68 -54.38
CA PRO A 6 33.74 -33.33 -53.62
C PRO A 6 33.95 -32.09 -52.72
N LEU A 7 33.07 -31.09 -52.85
CA LEU A 7 32.99 -29.94 -51.95
C LEU A 7 32.45 -30.37 -50.58
N VAL A 8 33.34 -30.32 -49.59
CA VAL A 8 32.96 -30.51 -48.17
C VAL A 8 32.36 -29.18 -47.68
N ARG A 9 31.05 -29.10 -47.50
CA ARG A 9 30.38 -28.01 -46.83
C ARG A 9 30.57 -28.12 -45.32
N VAL A 10 31.43 -27.30 -44.73
CA VAL A 10 31.56 -27.15 -43.29
C VAL A 10 30.43 -26.24 -42.81
N PHE A 11 29.40 -26.81 -42.13
CA PHE A 11 28.42 -26.04 -41.42
C PHE A 11 29.03 -25.53 -40.12
N LEU A 12 29.35 -24.24 -40.07
CA LEU A 12 29.76 -23.56 -38.85
C LEU A 12 28.51 -23.26 -38.00
N THR A 13 28.22 -24.09 -37.01
CA THR A 13 27.13 -23.83 -36.03
C THR A 13 27.61 -22.78 -35.06
N ILE A 14 27.20 -21.51 -35.28
CA ILE A 14 27.41 -20.43 -34.31
C ILE A 14 26.42 -20.63 -33.17
N CYS A 15 26.86 -21.20 -32.06
CA CYS A 15 26.14 -21.17 -30.80
C CYS A 15 26.15 -19.74 -30.25
N LEU A 16 25.09 -18.98 -30.47
CA LEU A 16 24.83 -17.73 -29.77
C LEU A 16 24.62 -18.03 -28.28
N PHE A 17 25.65 -17.94 -27.47
CA PHE A 17 25.55 -17.82 -26.03
C PHE A 17 24.89 -16.45 -25.73
N LEU A 18 23.57 -16.40 -25.62
CA LEU A 18 22.91 -15.33 -24.93
C LEU A 18 23.26 -15.50 -23.43
N PRO A 19 23.95 -14.53 -22.81
CA PRO A 19 24.11 -14.56 -21.36
C PRO A 19 22.69 -14.47 -20.77
N ALA A 20 22.23 -15.55 -20.13
CA ALA A 20 21.09 -15.47 -19.26
C ALA A 20 21.47 -14.44 -18.19
N MET A 21 20.92 -13.21 -18.26
CA MET A 21 21.00 -12.27 -17.18
C MET A 21 20.24 -12.89 -16.01
N LEU A 22 20.97 -13.57 -15.13
CA LEU A 22 20.48 -13.93 -13.82
C LEU A 22 20.13 -12.63 -13.10
N HIS A 23 18.89 -12.18 -13.20
CA HIS A 23 18.40 -11.14 -12.34
C HIS A 23 18.50 -11.69 -10.91
N ALA A 24 19.34 -11.07 -10.10
CA ALA A 24 19.46 -11.43 -8.71
C ALA A 24 18.05 -11.28 -8.06
N GLN A 25 17.61 -12.30 -7.33
CA GLN A 25 16.29 -12.33 -6.73
C GLN A 25 16.14 -11.15 -5.75
N LEU A 26 15.00 -10.44 -5.83
CA LEU A 26 14.60 -9.44 -4.85
C LEU A 26 14.63 -10.06 -3.45
N ARG A 27 15.30 -9.39 -2.51
CA ARG A 27 15.28 -9.74 -1.08
C ARG A 27 14.71 -8.60 -0.27
N ILE A 28 13.69 -8.89 0.52
CA ILE A 28 13.08 -7.92 1.43
C ILE A 28 13.95 -7.66 2.65
N GLY A 29 13.76 -6.51 3.32
CA GLY A 29 14.52 -6.16 4.52
C GLY A 29 14.45 -7.24 5.60
N ALA A 30 13.32 -7.94 5.74
CA ALA A 30 13.14 -9.02 6.70
C ALA A 30 14.02 -10.26 6.43
N GLU A 31 14.51 -10.46 5.21
CA GLU A 31 15.40 -11.55 4.84
C GLU A 31 16.87 -11.23 5.10
N GLN A 32 17.20 -9.98 5.40
CA GLN A 32 18.57 -9.53 5.65
C GLN A 32 18.97 -9.68 7.13
N THR A 33 18.77 -10.87 7.66
CA THR A 33 18.94 -11.19 9.09
C THR A 33 20.34 -10.89 9.63
N ALA A 34 21.39 -11.00 8.79
CA ALA A 34 22.77 -10.67 9.16
C ALA A 34 22.93 -9.17 9.56
N ILE A 35 22.07 -8.29 9.04
CA ILE A 35 22.16 -6.86 9.32
C ILE A 35 21.44 -6.51 10.65
N TYR A 36 20.26 -7.07 10.91
CA TYR A 36 19.46 -6.60 12.04
C TYR A 36 19.37 -7.54 13.24
N TYR A 37 19.69 -8.84 13.12
CA TYR A 37 19.66 -9.76 14.25
C TYR A 37 20.60 -9.34 15.39
N SER A 38 21.79 -8.82 15.06
CA SER A 38 22.72 -8.31 16.03
C SER A 38 22.16 -7.12 16.83
N LEU A 39 21.29 -6.33 16.22
CA LEU A 39 20.64 -5.18 16.86
C LEU A 39 19.49 -5.58 17.81
N LEU A 40 18.93 -6.79 17.63
CA LEU A 40 17.85 -7.34 18.42
C LEU A 40 18.34 -8.21 19.58
N LYS A 41 19.59 -8.71 19.52
CA LYS A 41 20.14 -9.65 20.52
C LYS A 41 20.10 -9.07 21.93
N GLY A 42 19.47 -9.80 22.86
CA GLY A 42 19.35 -9.40 24.27
C GLY A 42 18.38 -8.25 24.52
N LYS A 43 17.58 -7.85 23.53
CA LYS A 43 16.58 -6.77 23.63
C LYS A 43 15.18 -7.32 23.82
N ARG A 44 14.35 -6.58 24.56
CA ARG A 44 12.90 -6.78 24.61
C ARG A 44 12.30 -6.08 23.41
N ILE A 45 11.71 -6.86 22.51
CA ILE A 45 11.31 -6.42 21.18
C ILE A 45 9.80 -6.23 21.13
N GLY A 46 9.35 -5.05 20.67
CA GLY A 46 7.99 -4.85 20.15
C GLY A 46 7.99 -5.05 18.65
N VAL A 47 7.08 -5.83 18.10
CA VAL A 47 7.00 -6.08 16.65
C VAL A 47 5.70 -5.50 16.10
N VAL A 48 5.80 -4.63 15.08
CA VAL A 48 4.65 -4.16 14.31
C VAL A 48 4.51 -5.06 13.11
N ALA A 49 3.45 -5.85 13.07
CA ALA A 49 3.24 -6.87 12.05
C ALA A 49 1.75 -7.20 11.86
N ASN A 50 1.45 -7.81 10.72
CA ASN A 50 0.14 -8.38 10.42
C ASN A 50 0.27 -9.69 9.62
N GLN A 51 -0.84 -10.21 9.08
CA GLN A 51 -0.86 -11.43 8.27
C GLN A 51 0.01 -11.37 7.01
N ALA A 52 0.28 -10.15 6.49
CA ALA A 52 1.13 -9.96 5.31
C ALA A 52 2.62 -9.82 5.63
N SER A 53 3.00 -9.80 6.92
CA SER A 53 4.39 -9.74 7.38
C SER A 53 5.09 -11.12 7.25
N VAL A 54 5.04 -11.69 6.03
CA VAL A 54 5.59 -13.01 5.72
C VAL A 54 6.98 -12.92 5.11
N VAL A 55 7.81 -13.93 5.38
CA VAL A 55 9.22 -14.00 4.99
C VAL A 55 9.53 -15.36 4.38
N GLY A 56 10.35 -15.34 3.33
CA GLY A 56 10.87 -16.52 2.65
C GLY A 56 9.82 -17.31 1.88
N THR A 57 10.25 -18.39 1.25
CA THR A 57 9.41 -19.25 0.38
C THR A 57 8.28 -19.95 1.14
N ARG A 58 8.47 -20.20 2.45
CA ARG A 58 7.45 -20.81 3.32
C ARG A 58 6.39 -19.80 3.81
N LYS A 59 6.55 -18.53 3.48
CA LYS A 59 5.65 -17.44 3.91
C LYS A 59 5.38 -17.44 5.42
N SER A 60 6.42 -17.65 6.24
CA SER A 60 6.31 -17.64 7.69
C SER A 60 6.21 -16.21 8.20
N ASN A 61 5.33 -15.95 9.18
CA ASN A 61 5.23 -14.62 9.77
C ASN A 61 6.50 -14.25 10.55
N ILE A 62 6.93 -13.00 10.44
CA ILE A 62 8.16 -12.50 11.08
C ILE A 62 8.16 -12.73 12.60
N VAL A 63 7.00 -12.60 13.27
CA VAL A 63 6.88 -12.86 14.73
C VAL A 63 7.22 -14.30 15.06
N ASP A 64 6.67 -15.26 14.28
CA ASP A 64 6.93 -16.69 14.50
C ASP A 64 8.40 -17.03 14.27
N ILE A 65 9.03 -16.41 13.27
CA ILE A 65 10.45 -16.57 12.99
C ILE A 65 11.29 -16.08 14.18
N LEU A 66 11.03 -14.88 14.68
CA LEU A 66 11.78 -14.29 15.78
C LEU A 66 11.66 -15.12 17.07
N VAL A 67 10.44 -15.52 17.43
CA VAL A 67 10.18 -16.37 18.60
C VAL A 67 10.91 -17.71 18.47
N LYS A 68 10.83 -18.36 17.30
CA LYS A 68 11.53 -19.63 17.02
C LYS A 68 13.06 -19.49 17.11
N GLN A 69 13.59 -18.33 16.75
CA GLN A 69 15.03 -18.02 16.85
C GLN A 69 15.48 -17.61 18.28
N GLY A 70 14.56 -17.63 19.26
CA GLY A 70 14.86 -17.30 20.64
C GLY A 70 14.96 -15.81 20.96
N PHE A 71 14.49 -14.93 20.07
CA PHE A 71 14.40 -13.49 20.38
C PHE A 71 13.27 -13.21 21.35
N GLN A 72 13.48 -12.25 22.25
CA GLN A 72 12.52 -11.86 23.28
C GLN A 72 11.47 -10.89 22.72
N VAL A 73 10.48 -11.40 21.98
CA VAL A 73 9.33 -10.63 21.54
C VAL A 73 8.36 -10.48 22.71
N VAL A 74 8.20 -9.27 23.24
CA VAL A 74 7.38 -8.98 24.43
C VAL A 74 6.03 -8.35 24.08
N ARG A 75 5.87 -7.82 22.86
CA ARG A 75 4.64 -7.16 22.39
C ARG A 75 4.51 -7.26 20.88
N ILE A 76 3.29 -7.43 20.42
CA ILE A 76 2.92 -7.29 19.02
C ILE A 76 2.03 -6.05 18.91
N PHE A 77 2.27 -5.21 17.91
CA PHE A 77 1.41 -4.09 17.53
C PHE A 77 0.78 -4.40 16.19
N SER A 78 -0.55 -4.35 16.11
CA SER A 78 -1.27 -4.64 14.88
C SER A 78 -1.86 -3.37 14.27
N PRO A 79 -1.72 -3.15 12.95
CA PRO A 79 -2.39 -2.06 12.25
C PRO A 79 -3.87 -2.40 12.02
N GLU A 80 -4.55 -1.60 11.19
CA GLU A 80 -5.84 -1.95 10.61
C GLU A 80 -5.86 -3.39 10.11
N HIS A 81 -6.97 -4.09 10.21
CA HIS A 81 -7.17 -5.51 9.92
C HIS A 81 -6.58 -6.51 10.94
N GLY A 82 -5.86 -6.03 11.98
CA GLY A 82 -5.37 -6.92 13.05
C GLY A 82 -4.10 -7.68 12.70
N PHE A 83 -3.72 -8.63 13.58
CA PHE A 83 -2.46 -9.37 13.43
C PHE A 83 -2.61 -10.64 12.59
N ARG A 84 -3.41 -11.63 13.04
CA ARG A 84 -3.60 -12.91 12.32
C ARG A 84 -5.00 -13.06 11.75
N LEU A 85 -5.97 -12.39 12.33
CA LEU A 85 -7.35 -12.42 11.88
C LEU A 85 -7.58 -11.26 10.93
N ALA A 86 -8.24 -11.51 9.83
CA ALA A 86 -8.69 -10.48 8.92
C ALA A 86 -9.84 -9.71 9.57
N GLY A 87 -9.54 -8.59 10.22
CA GLY A 87 -10.55 -7.61 10.60
C GLY A 87 -10.99 -6.82 9.37
N GLU A 88 -12.23 -6.37 9.39
CA GLU A 88 -12.78 -5.59 8.28
C GLU A 88 -12.17 -4.19 8.19
N ALA A 89 -12.27 -3.58 7.03
CA ALA A 89 -11.91 -2.18 6.87
C ALA A 89 -12.79 -1.31 7.78
N GLY A 90 -12.17 -0.45 8.57
CA GLY A 90 -12.87 0.43 9.51
C GLY A 90 -13.32 -0.25 10.81
N GLN A 91 -13.20 -1.57 10.96
CA GLN A 91 -13.59 -2.27 12.19
C GLN A 91 -12.64 -1.92 13.34
N LYS A 92 -13.22 -1.58 14.51
CA LYS A 92 -12.44 -1.44 15.74
C LYS A 92 -11.86 -2.80 16.13
N ILE A 93 -10.54 -2.86 16.22
CA ILE A 93 -9.81 -4.06 16.66
C ILE A 93 -9.38 -3.88 18.11
N GLU A 94 -9.79 -4.77 18.97
CA GLU A 94 -9.43 -4.73 20.37
C GLU A 94 -8.06 -5.40 20.64
N ASN A 95 -7.46 -5.05 21.77
CA ASN A 95 -6.26 -5.73 22.26
C ASN A 95 -6.57 -7.20 22.53
N SER A 96 -5.62 -8.08 22.24
CA SER A 96 -5.80 -9.53 22.36
C SER A 96 -4.50 -10.21 22.80
N ILE A 97 -4.54 -11.54 22.90
CA ILE A 97 -3.35 -12.38 23.05
C ILE A 97 -3.26 -13.26 21.80
N ASP A 98 -2.10 -13.27 21.16
CA ASP A 98 -1.86 -14.17 20.04
C ASP A 98 -1.83 -15.62 20.52
N SER A 99 -2.77 -16.44 20.03
CA SER A 99 -2.94 -17.82 20.47
C SER A 99 -1.75 -18.74 20.15
N ALA A 100 -0.97 -18.40 19.13
CA ALA A 100 0.18 -19.19 18.71
C ALA A 100 1.43 -18.95 19.59
N THR A 101 1.61 -17.73 20.09
CA THR A 101 2.82 -17.35 20.81
C THR A 101 2.57 -16.95 22.28
N GLY A 102 1.31 -16.71 22.68
CA GLY A 102 0.97 -16.18 24.00
C GLY A 102 1.30 -14.68 24.18
N ILE A 103 1.77 -14.01 23.14
CA ILE A 103 2.21 -12.61 23.22
C ILE A 103 1.00 -11.68 23.12
N ARG A 104 0.99 -10.63 23.96
CA ARG A 104 -0.06 -9.60 23.91
C ARG A 104 0.03 -8.80 22.61
N VAL A 105 -1.12 -8.67 21.92
CA VAL A 105 -1.33 -7.86 20.73
C VAL A 105 -2.03 -6.56 21.12
N VAL A 106 -1.43 -5.42 20.78
CA VAL A 106 -1.98 -4.08 20.96
C VAL A 106 -2.42 -3.55 19.61
N SER A 107 -3.67 -3.13 19.50
CA SER A 107 -4.21 -2.53 18.30
C SER A 107 -3.73 -1.08 18.15
N LEU A 108 -3.23 -0.72 16.96
CA LEU A 108 -2.92 0.66 16.55
C LEU A 108 -4.01 1.22 15.63
N TYR A 109 -5.23 0.70 15.72
CA TYR A 109 -6.35 1.11 14.90
C TYR A 109 -7.63 1.30 15.74
N GLY A 110 -8.41 2.30 15.42
CA GLY A 110 -9.63 2.65 16.15
C GLY A 110 -9.43 3.89 17.02
N VAL A 111 -9.71 3.79 18.31
CA VAL A 111 -9.60 4.93 19.24
C VAL A 111 -8.13 5.29 19.50
N GLU A 112 -7.35 4.27 19.86
CA GLU A 112 -5.91 4.41 20.10
C GLU A 112 -5.13 4.11 18.82
N LYS A 113 -4.48 5.14 18.27
CA LYS A 113 -3.66 5.02 17.05
C LYS A 113 -2.16 5.09 17.32
N LYS A 114 -1.79 5.48 18.55
CA LYS A 114 -0.41 5.53 19.04
C LYS A 114 -0.26 4.53 20.19
N PRO A 115 0.88 3.81 20.30
CA PRO A 115 1.16 3.05 21.51
C PRO A 115 1.20 3.97 22.73
N SER A 116 0.64 3.52 23.84
CA SER A 116 0.71 4.23 25.13
C SER A 116 2.10 4.13 25.76
N SER A 117 2.38 4.96 26.76
CA SER A 117 3.60 4.86 27.59
C SER A 117 3.74 3.48 28.25
N SER A 118 2.63 2.88 28.68
CA SER A 118 2.63 1.55 29.28
C SER A 118 2.92 0.44 28.26
N ASP A 119 2.55 0.64 26.98
CA ASP A 119 2.86 -0.31 25.92
C ASP A 119 4.33 -0.29 25.54
N LEU A 120 4.99 0.86 25.60
CA LEU A 120 6.40 1.03 25.24
C LEU A 120 7.37 0.85 26.42
N GLY A 121 6.93 1.01 27.67
CA GLY A 121 7.81 1.04 28.86
C GLY A 121 8.63 -0.22 29.13
N SER A 122 8.25 -1.34 28.52
CA SER A 122 8.99 -2.62 28.63
C SER A 122 9.76 -2.98 27.35
N ILE A 123 9.88 -2.07 26.37
CA ILE A 123 10.43 -2.33 25.05
C ILE A 123 11.75 -1.59 24.88
N ASP A 124 12.78 -2.30 24.44
CA ASP A 124 14.11 -1.75 24.17
C ASP A 124 14.28 -1.37 22.69
N VAL A 125 13.48 -1.95 21.79
CA VAL A 125 13.51 -1.69 20.35
C VAL A 125 12.17 -2.09 19.71
N ILE A 126 11.70 -1.30 18.76
CA ILE A 126 10.59 -1.66 17.87
C ILE A 126 11.15 -2.18 16.55
N LEU A 127 10.59 -3.29 16.08
CA LEU A 127 10.77 -3.81 14.73
C LEU A 127 9.48 -3.61 13.95
N PHE A 128 9.55 -2.92 12.83
CA PHE A 128 8.40 -2.64 11.96
C PHE A 128 8.49 -3.44 10.67
N ASP A 129 7.47 -4.23 10.36
CA ASP A 129 7.40 -5.08 9.17
C ASP A 129 5.97 -5.14 8.63
N LEU A 130 5.55 -4.11 7.87
CA LEU A 130 4.25 -4.05 7.21
C LEU A 130 4.41 -3.88 5.71
N GLN A 131 3.56 -4.56 4.93
CA GLN A 131 3.50 -4.41 3.48
C GLN A 131 2.59 -3.22 3.09
N ASP A 132 3.20 -2.14 2.63
CA ASP A 132 2.50 -0.99 2.05
C ASP A 132 2.20 -1.21 0.55
N VAL A 133 1.31 -0.40 -0.02
CA VAL A 133 0.94 -0.46 -1.44
C VAL A 133 1.23 0.84 -2.21
N GLY A 134 1.91 1.81 -1.59
CA GLY A 134 2.35 3.05 -2.22
C GLY A 134 1.26 4.08 -2.49
N VAL A 135 0.15 4.00 -1.77
CA VAL A 135 -1.02 4.87 -1.97
C VAL A 135 -1.40 5.56 -0.68
N ARG A 136 -1.50 6.90 -0.69
CA ARG A 136 -1.66 7.74 0.50
C ARG A 136 -2.80 7.33 1.43
N PHE A 137 -3.93 6.88 0.88
CA PHE A 137 -5.08 6.49 1.72
C PHE A 137 -4.94 5.07 2.29
N TYR A 138 -3.92 4.32 1.94
CA TYR A 138 -3.62 3.06 2.59
C TYR A 138 -2.92 3.35 3.92
N THR A 139 -3.57 2.98 5.03
CA THR A 139 -3.35 3.57 6.36
C THR A 139 -2.02 3.22 7.04
N TYR A 140 -1.22 2.30 6.48
CA TYR A 140 0.01 1.82 7.14
C TYR A 140 1.10 2.90 7.24
N ILE A 141 1.17 3.84 6.31
CA ILE A 141 2.05 5.00 6.43
C ILE A 141 1.62 5.96 7.55
N SER A 142 0.33 6.03 7.85
CA SER A 142 -0.19 6.81 8.99
C SER A 142 0.09 6.09 10.31
N THR A 143 -0.10 4.77 10.37
CA THR A 143 0.29 3.93 11.51
C THR A 143 1.78 4.07 11.80
N LEU A 144 2.63 4.03 10.76
CA LEU A 144 4.08 4.24 10.88
C LEU A 144 4.40 5.62 11.47
N SER A 145 3.78 6.68 10.96
CA SER A 145 4.03 8.06 11.43
C SER A 145 3.69 8.21 12.91
N TYR A 146 2.53 7.73 13.35
CA TYR A 146 2.16 7.76 14.77
C TYR A 146 3.06 6.90 15.67
N LEU A 147 3.52 5.76 15.15
CA LEU A 147 4.50 4.93 15.84
C LEU A 147 5.85 5.65 15.98
N MET A 148 6.34 6.30 14.92
CA MET A 148 7.57 7.08 14.94
C MET A 148 7.51 8.20 15.96
N GLU A 149 6.38 8.91 16.08
CA GLU A 149 6.16 9.94 17.09
C GLU A 149 6.23 9.34 18.51
N ALA A 150 5.55 8.22 18.74
CA ALA A 150 5.59 7.54 20.03
C ALA A 150 7.01 7.06 20.38
N CYS A 151 7.72 6.46 19.42
CA CYS A 151 9.11 6.05 19.57
C CYS A 151 10.04 7.24 19.88
N ALA A 152 9.84 8.39 19.24
CA ALA A 152 10.63 9.60 19.50
C ALA A 152 10.42 10.12 20.94
N VAL A 153 9.17 10.22 21.38
CA VAL A 153 8.80 10.68 22.74
C VAL A 153 9.39 9.76 23.80
N HIS A 154 9.29 8.45 23.60
CA HIS A 154 9.76 7.44 24.58
C HIS A 154 11.23 7.02 24.39
N LYS A 155 11.94 7.61 23.41
CA LYS A 155 13.34 7.29 23.08
C LYS A 155 13.58 5.81 22.78
N VAL A 156 12.58 5.12 22.21
CA VAL A 156 12.68 3.74 21.77
C VAL A 156 13.17 3.71 20.31
N PRO A 157 14.28 3.04 19.98
CA PRO A 157 14.74 2.90 18.60
C PRO A 157 13.72 2.12 17.75
N LEU A 158 13.58 2.54 16.48
CA LEU A 158 12.73 1.91 15.48
C LEU A 158 13.59 1.32 14.36
N ILE A 159 13.52 0.02 14.16
CA ILE A 159 14.10 -0.69 13.01
C ILE A 159 12.96 -1.02 12.06
N LEU A 160 13.03 -0.49 10.83
CA LEU A 160 12.06 -0.75 9.78
C LEU A 160 12.65 -1.71 8.75
N LEU A 161 11.98 -2.84 8.56
CA LEU A 161 12.31 -3.81 7.52
C LEU A 161 11.57 -3.41 6.24
N ASP A 162 12.32 -2.91 5.25
CA ASP A 162 11.69 -2.35 4.07
C ASP A 162 11.08 -3.43 3.17
N ARG A 163 10.02 -3.05 2.44
CA ARG A 163 9.25 -3.93 1.55
C ARG A 163 9.00 -3.25 0.21
N PRO A 164 8.92 -4.03 -0.90
CA PRO A 164 8.72 -3.46 -2.22
C PRO A 164 7.35 -2.77 -2.32
N ASN A 165 7.32 -1.69 -3.09
CA ASN A 165 6.08 -0.96 -3.36
C ASN A 165 5.54 -1.36 -4.75
N PRO A 166 4.37 -2.01 -4.86
CA PRO A 166 3.78 -2.39 -6.15
C PRO A 166 3.37 -1.20 -7.02
N ASN A 167 3.19 0.00 -6.43
CA ASN A 167 2.96 1.27 -7.12
C ASN A 167 4.19 2.20 -7.07
N GLY A 168 5.40 1.66 -6.87
CA GLY A 168 6.64 2.43 -6.72
C GLY A 168 7.08 3.18 -7.97
N PHE A 169 6.68 2.72 -9.14
CA PHE A 169 7.16 3.13 -10.46
C PHE A 169 6.58 4.45 -10.98
N TYR A 170 5.66 5.11 -10.25
CA TYR A 170 5.09 6.39 -10.65
C TYR A 170 4.70 7.28 -9.48
N ILE A 171 4.49 8.56 -9.79
CA ILE A 171 4.02 9.57 -8.85
C ILE A 171 2.83 10.26 -9.51
N ASP A 172 1.66 10.28 -8.83
CA ASP A 172 0.46 10.84 -9.40
C ASP A 172 -0.57 11.29 -8.35
N GLY A 173 -1.51 12.13 -8.79
CA GLY A 173 -2.60 12.63 -7.98
C GLY A 173 -2.30 13.92 -7.23
N PRO A 174 -3.31 14.53 -6.62
CA PRO A 174 -3.16 15.75 -5.86
C PRO A 174 -2.35 15.54 -4.58
N VAL A 175 -1.48 16.50 -4.25
CA VAL A 175 -0.75 16.55 -2.99
C VAL A 175 -1.71 16.96 -1.88
N LEU A 176 -1.60 16.29 -0.72
CA LEU A 176 -2.42 16.58 0.46
C LEU A 176 -2.18 18.02 0.97
N GLU A 177 -3.25 18.76 1.15
CA GLU A 177 -3.28 20.03 1.85
C GLU A 177 -3.52 19.81 3.35
N LYS A 178 -2.82 20.56 4.21
CA LYS A 178 -2.79 20.34 5.68
C LYS A 178 -4.17 20.26 6.32
N GLN A 179 -5.13 21.08 5.88
CA GLN A 179 -6.48 21.10 6.42
C GLN A 179 -7.30 19.84 6.19
N PHE A 180 -6.89 18.99 5.23
CA PHE A 180 -7.52 17.70 4.92
C PHE A 180 -6.77 16.53 5.54
N ALA A 181 -5.74 16.80 6.35
CA ALA A 181 -4.98 15.74 7.02
C ALA A 181 -5.90 14.89 7.92
N SER A 182 -5.76 13.58 7.78
CA SER A 182 -6.55 12.59 8.50
C SER A 182 -5.80 11.26 8.54
N PHE A 183 -6.37 10.22 9.13
CA PHE A 183 -5.73 8.90 9.14
C PHE A 183 -5.54 8.28 7.74
N VAL A 184 -6.30 8.71 6.73
CA VAL A 184 -6.11 8.34 5.32
C VAL A 184 -5.15 9.28 4.57
N GLY A 185 -4.34 10.04 5.30
CA GLY A 185 -3.31 10.93 4.74
C GLY A 185 -2.87 11.97 5.76
N LEU A 186 -1.67 11.83 6.31
CA LEU A 186 -1.13 12.74 7.34
C LEU A 186 -0.22 13.82 6.75
N HIS A 187 0.57 13.47 5.73
CA HIS A 187 1.68 14.30 5.26
C HIS A 187 1.46 14.79 3.82
N PRO A 188 2.10 15.90 3.41
CA PRO A 188 1.90 16.55 2.12
C PRO A 188 2.54 15.77 0.96
N VAL A 189 2.03 14.57 0.71
CA VAL A 189 2.43 13.71 -0.40
C VAL A 189 1.29 13.56 -1.42
N PRO A 190 1.57 13.27 -2.70
CA PRO A 190 0.54 12.95 -3.68
C PRO A 190 -0.15 11.63 -3.36
N VAL A 191 -1.25 11.33 -4.06
CA VAL A 191 -1.99 10.07 -3.85
C VAL A 191 -1.10 8.86 -4.07
N VAL A 192 -0.33 8.83 -5.15
CA VAL A 192 0.72 7.84 -5.38
C VAL A 192 2.05 8.54 -5.24
N TYR A 193 2.84 8.14 -4.26
CA TYR A 193 4.05 8.86 -3.88
C TYR A 193 5.35 8.22 -4.39
N GLY A 194 5.28 7.02 -4.99
CA GLY A 194 6.42 6.39 -5.67
C GLY A 194 7.63 6.13 -4.77
N MET A 195 7.43 5.69 -3.54
CA MET A 195 8.48 5.39 -2.55
C MET A 195 8.15 4.10 -1.83
N THR A 196 9.17 3.37 -1.35
CA THR A 196 8.94 2.31 -0.37
C THR A 196 8.54 2.89 0.99
N ILE A 197 8.03 2.06 1.88
CA ILE A 197 7.65 2.50 3.23
C ILE A 197 8.89 2.94 4.03
N GLY A 198 10.06 2.33 3.77
CA GLY A 198 11.33 2.73 4.38
C GLY A 198 11.80 4.12 3.93
N GLU A 199 11.71 4.40 2.63
CA GLU A 199 12.02 5.72 2.07
C GLU A 199 11.04 6.78 2.59
N TYR A 200 9.74 6.44 2.66
CA TYR A 200 8.71 7.30 3.23
C TYR A 200 9.01 7.66 4.69
N ALA A 201 9.40 6.68 5.52
CA ALA A 201 9.80 6.91 6.91
C ALA A 201 10.99 7.87 7.01
N ARG A 202 12.01 7.68 6.17
CA ARG A 202 13.18 8.59 6.10
C ARG A 202 12.76 10.01 5.74
N MET A 203 11.86 10.16 4.77
CA MET A 203 11.35 11.46 4.33
C MET A 203 10.58 12.16 5.46
N VAL A 204 9.62 11.49 6.09
CA VAL A 204 8.83 12.05 7.19
C VAL A 204 9.72 12.50 8.34
N ASN A 205 10.72 11.70 8.69
CA ASN A 205 11.69 12.02 9.74
C ASN A 205 12.59 13.20 9.35
N GLY A 206 13.15 13.15 8.14
CA GLY A 206 14.11 14.13 7.65
C GLY A 206 13.52 15.52 7.34
N GLU A 207 12.28 15.57 6.85
CA GLU A 207 11.56 16.84 6.64
C GLU A 207 10.95 17.40 7.94
N GLY A 208 11.04 16.67 9.06
CA GLY A 208 10.48 17.07 10.35
C GLY A 208 8.96 17.14 10.32
N TRP A 209 8.31 16.19 9.65
CA TRP A 209 6.85 16.18 9.53
C TRP A 209 6.14 15.50 10.71
N LEU A 210 6.88 14.85 11.59
CA LEU A 210 6.33 14.32 12.84
C LEU A 210 5.86 15.47 13.75
N GLU A 211 4.94 15.17 14.66
CA GLU A 211 4.40 16.14 15.61
C GLU A 211 5.52 16.84 16.39
N ASN A 212 5.41 18.19 16.52
CA ASN A 212 6.42 19.05 17.15
C ASN A 212 7.83 18.92 16.52
N ARG A 213 7.94 18.46 15.27
CA ARG A 213 9.22 18.21 14.59
C ARG A 213 10.13 17.24 15.35
N THR A 214 9.55 16.32 16.10
CA THR A 214 10.34 15.29 16.81
C THR A 214 11.10 14.42 15.80
N GLN A 215 12.23 13.86 16.26
CA GLN A 215 13.07 12.97 15.45
C GLN A 215 13.03 11.56 16.02
N CYS A 216 12.60 10.60 15.23
CA CYS A 216 12.65 9.18 15.59
C CYS A 216 14.07 8.63 15.37
N ASN A 217 14.58 7.85 16.31
CA ASN A 217 15.80 7.07 16.11
C ASN A 217 15.48 5.90 15.17
N LEU A 218 15.45 6.20 13.87
CA LEU A 218 15.03 5.30 12.80
C LEU A 218 16.24 4.64 12.11
N ARG A 219 16.17 3.32 11.96
CA ARG A 219 17.05 2.55 11.09
C ARG A 219 16.23 1.75 10.07
N VAL A 220 16.44 1.99 8.79
CA VAL A 220 15.82 1.22 7.70
C VAL A 220 16.78 0.09 7.30
N ILE A 221 16.27 -1.13 7.22
CA ILE A 221 16.94 -2.29 6.61
C ILE A 221 16.44 -2.36 5.17
N PRO A 222 17.27 -2.03 4.17
CA PRO A 222 16.83 -1.85 2.80
C PRO A 222 16.47 -3.16 2.11
N LEU A 223 15.88 -3.06 0.92
CA LEU A 223 15.75 -4.16 -0.03
C LEU A 223 17.10 -4.42 -0.71
N GLU A 224 17.31 -5.63 -1.20
CA GLU A 224 18.39 -5.94 -2.14
C GLU A 224 17.80 -6.32 -3.50
N ASN A 225 18.47 -5.88 -4.57
CA ASN A 225 18.06 -6.15 -5.96
C ASN A 225 16.64 -5.65 -6.27
N TYR A 226 16.33 -4.43 -5.84
CA TYR A 226 15.07 -3.73 -6.07
C TYR A 226 15.31 -2.39 -6.79
N SER A 227 14.43 -2.08 -7.70
CA SER A 227 14.27 -0.77 -8.33
C SER A 227 12.81 -0.34 -8.24
N HIS A 228 12.55 0.97 -8.21
CA HIS A 228 11.18 1.48 -8.27
C HIS A 228 10.42 1.04 -9.54
N ASP A 229 11.13 0.74 -10.63
CA ASP A 229 10.54 0.27 -11.89
C ASP A 229 10.11 -1.21 -11.85
N ASP A 230 10.51 -1.95 -10.82
CA ASP A 230 10.17 -3.37 -10.68
C ASP A 230 8.68 -3.57 -10.45
N ARG A 231 8.10 -4.50 -11.21
CA ARG A 231 6.72 -4.97 -11.01
C ARG A 231 6.74 -6.11 -10.01
N CYS A 232 6.29 -5.85 -8.80
CA CYS A 232 6.37 -6.80 -7.70
C CYS A 232 5.01 -7.42 -7.41
N GLU A 233 4.91 -8.74 -7.53
CA GLU A 233 3.83 -9.48 -6.90
C GLU A 233 4.09 -9.63 -5.42
N LEU A 234 3.07 -9.40 -4.60
CA LEU A 234 3.19 -9.53 -3.16
C LEU A 234 2.99 -10.98 -2.72
N PRO A 235 3.81 -11.48 -1.77
CA PRO A 235 3.73 -12.88 -1.31
C PRO A 235 2.43 -13.19 -0.55
N ALA A 236 1.76 -12.16 -0.04
CA ALA A 236 0.49 -12.24 0.67
C ALA A 236 -0.38 -11.01 0.35
N LYS A 237 -1.68 -11.15 0.51
CA LYS A 237 -2.64 -10.05 0.37
C LYS A 237 -2.34 -8.97 1.43
N PRO A 238 -2.11 -7.71 1.05
CA PRO A 238 -1.82 -6.65 2.01
C PRO A 238 -3.05 -6.27 2.84
N SER A 239 -4.24 -6.49 2.28
CA SER A 239 -5.55 -6.26 2.92
C SER A 239 -6.57 -7.30 2.42
N PRO A 240 -7.60 -7.63 3.22
CA PRO A 240 -8.71 -8.47 2.77
C PRO A 240 -9.39 -7.96 1.49
N ASN A 241 -9.42 -6.64 1.30
CA ASN A 241 -10.03 -5.98 0.15
C ASN A 241 -9.05 -5.67 -1.01
N LEU A 242 -7.79 -6.09 -0.93
CA LEU A 242 -6.83 -6.03 -2.04
C LEU A 242 -6.32 -7.45 -2.33
N PRO A 243 -7.16 -8.29 -2.98
CA PRO A 243 -6.92 -9.74 -3.07
C PRO A 243 -5.80 -10.14 -4.03
N ASN A 244 -5.44 -9.28 -4.98
CA ASN A 244 -4.47 -9.55 -6.06
C ASN A 244 -3.81 -8.25 -6.55
N LEU A 245 -2.86 -8.39 -7.48
CA LEU A 245 -2.11 -7.26 -8.04
C LEU A 245 -3.02 -6.30 -8.82
N GLU A 246 -4.01 -6.80 -9.55
CA GLU A 246 -4.95 -5.98 -10.32
C GLU A 246 -5.71 -5.02 -9.39
N ALA A 247 -6.23 -5.52 -8.25
CA ALA A 247 -6.88 -4.67 -7.25
C ALA A 247 -5.92 -3.60 -6.70
N ILE A 248 -4.66 -3.96 -6.44
CA ILE A 248 -3.64 -3.03 -5.93
C ILE A 248 -3.33 -1.94 -6.95
N LEU A 249 -3.21 -2.28 -8.23
CA LEU A 249 -2.94 -1.30 -9.30
C LEU A 249 -4.16 -0.41 -9.61
N LEU A 250 -5.38 -0.93 -9.48
CA LEU A 250 -6.62 -0.16 -9.65
C LEU A 250 -6.96 0.71 -8.44
N TYR A 251 -6.48 0.35 -7.25
CA TYR A 251 -6.78 1.01 -5.99
C TYR A 251 -6.55 2.53 -6.00
N PRO A 252 -5.46 3.09 -6.56
CA PRO A 252 -5.23 4.54 -6.62
C PRO A 252 -6.35 5.32 -7.33
N SER A 253 -7.00 4.69 -8.30
CA SER A 253 -8.12 5.29 -9.05
C SER A 253 -9.46 5.03 -8.39
N LEU A 254 -9.70 3.80 -7.92
CA LEU A 254 -11.01 3.38 -7.44
C LEU A 254 -11.29 3.81 -5.99
N CYS A 255 -10.27 4.01 -5.16
CA CYS A 255 -10.48 4.41 -3.77
C CYS A 255 -11.18 5.77 -3.63
N PHE A 256 -11.10 6.67 -4.61
CA PHE A 256 -11.88 7.92 -4.60
C PHE A 256 -13.39 7.68 -4.52
N PHE A 257 -13.87 6.58 -5.11
CA PHE A 257 -15.28 6.21 -5.05
C PHE A 257 -15.80 5.92 -3.65
N GLU A 258 -14.93 5.56 -2.68
CA GLU A 258 -15.34 5.40 -1.29
C GLU A 258 -15.78 6.73 -0.63
N GLY A 259 -15.43 7.85 -1.25
CA GLY A 259 -15.97 9.17 -0.93
C GLY A 259 -17.21 9.56 -1.75
N THR A 260 -17.85 8.60 -2.40
CA THR A 260 -19.06 8.81 -3.23
C THR A 260 -20.11 7.76 -2.89
N ARG A 261 -21.25 7.82 -3.61
CA ARG A 261 -22.29 6.79 -3.53
C ARG A 261 -21.97 5.50 -4.30
N ILE A 262 -20.88 5.45 -5.07
CA ILE A 262 -20.54 4.32 -5.94
C ILE A 262 -19.90 3.19 -5.14
N SER A 263 -20.36 1.96 -5.31
CA SER A 263 -19.70 0.77 -4.79
C SER A 263 -18.45 0.44 -5.60
N VAL A 264 -17.36 0.06 -4.92
CA VAL A 264 -16.11 -0.46 -5.51
C VAL A 264 -16.01 -1.99 -5.40
N GLY A 265 -17.16 -2.67 -5.30
CA GLY A 265 -17.22 -4.12 -5.23
C GLY A 265 -16.85 -4.71 -3.86
N ARG A 266 -16.77 -3.92 -2.77
CA ARG A 266 -16.70 -4.49 -1.42
C ARG A 266 -17.92 -5.38 -1.19
N GLY A 267 -17.76 -6.52 -0.50
CA GLY A 267 -18.80 -7.53 -0.38
C GLY A 267 -18.95 -8.41 -1.61
N THR A 268 -17.95 -8.46 -2.49
CA THR A 268 -17.82 -9.40 -3.62
C THR A 268 -16.46 -10.11 -3.59
N SER A 269 -16.23 -11.06 -4.49
CA SER A 269 -14.93 -11.72 -4.66
C SER A 269 -13.89 -10.86 -5.38
N PHE A 270 -14.24 -9.66 -5.85
CA PHE A 270 -13.41 -8.78 -6.68
C PHE A 270 -13.46 -7.29 -6.23
N PRO A 271 -13.25 -6.99 -4.92
CA PRO A 271 -13.21 -5.61 -4.42
C PRO A 271 -12.09 -4.82 -5.11
N PHE A 272 -12.34 -3.53 -5.38
CA PHE A 272 -11.45 -2.62 -6.13
C PHE A 272 -11.06 -3.12 -7.53
N GLN A 273 -11.91 -3.93 -8.15
CA GLN A 273 -11.75 -4.39 -9.53
C GLN A 273 -13.02 -4.14 -10.36
N VAL A 274 -14.06 -3.61 -9.74
CA VAL A 274 -15.31 -3.18 -10.34
C VAL A 274 -15.78 -1.90 -9.67
N TYR A 275 -16.65 -1.14 -10.34
CA TYR A 275 -17.42 -0.09 -9.67
C TYR A 275 -18.83 0.00 -10.25
N GLY A 276 -19.79 0.47 -9.46
CA GLY A 276 -21.17 0.59 -9.92
C GLY A 276 -22.13 1.09 -8.84
N ASP A 277 -23.37 1.35 -9.28
CA ASP A 277 -24.44 1.92 -8.46
C ASP A 277 -25.78 1.27 -8.83
N PRO A 278 -26.70 1.01 -7.87
CA PRO A 278 -28.01 0.48 -8.18
C PRO A 278 -28.89 1.39 -9.04
N GLU A 279 -28.68 2.72 -8.98
CA GLU A 279 -29.42 3.70 -9.75
C GLU A 279 -28.76 4.07 -11.07
N SER A 280 -27.60 3.49 -11.37
CA SER A 280 -26.93 3.70 -12.66
C SER A 280 -27.80 3.15 -13.78
N GLY A 281 -28.09 4.00 -14.77
CA GLY A 281 -28.84 3.62 -15.97
C GLY A 281 -28.00 2.90 -17.02
N GLY A 282 -26.70 2.74 -16.80
CA GLY A 282 -25.71 2.20 -17.74
C GLY A 282 -24.70 1.27 -17.08
N GLY A 283 -23.91 0.61 -17.93
CA GLY A 283 -22.86 -0.34 -17.51
C GLY A 283 -23.17 -1.76 -17.99
N ALA A 284 -22.16 -2.38 -18.60
CA ALA A 284 -22.29 -3.73 -19.17
C ALA A 284 -22.18 -4.84 -18.11
N PHE A 285 -21.72 -4.49 -16.89
CA PHE A 285 -21.48 -5.44 -15.81
C PHE A 285 -22.43 -5.19 -14.64
N SER A 286 -22.87 -6.28 -14.01
CA SER A 286 -23.70 -6.22 -12.80
C SER A 286 -23.10 -7.08 -11.69
N PHE A 287 -23.18 -6.58 -10.45
CA PHE A 287 -22.78 -7.31 -9.25
C PHE A 287 -23.67 -6.93 -8.07
N THR A 288 -23.76 -7.81 -7.09
CA THR A 288 -24.53 -7.56 -5.86
C THR A 288 -23.59 -7.71 -4.68
N PRO A 289 -23.32 -6.61 -3.93
CA PRO A 289 -22.56 -6.68 -2.68
C PRO A 289 -23.31 -7.52 -1.64
N GLU A 290 -22.60 -8.39 -0.94
CA GLU A 290 -23.13 -9.21 0.15
C GLU A 290 -22.25 -9.08 1.38
N SER A 291 -22.80 -9.34 2.56
CA SER A 291 -22.01 -9.40 3.79
C SER A 291 -21.01 -10.55 3.72
N ILE A 292 -19.71 -10.26 3.84
CA ILE A 292 -18.63 -11.26 3.86
C ILE A 292 -17.85 -11.10 5.18
N PRO A 293 -18.01 -12.02 6.15
CA PRO A 293 -17.28 -11.96 7.41
C PRO A 293 -15.76 -11.90 7.23
N GLY A 294 -15.10 -10.99 7.96
CA GLY A 294 -13.66 -10.78 7.89
C GLY A 294 -13.17 -10.01 6.66
N VAL A 295 -14.07 -9.57 5.77
CA VAL A 295 -13.77 -8.77 4.59
C VAL A 295 -14.59 -7.49 4.56
N SER A 296 -15.92 -7.59 4.59
CA SER A 296 -16.87 -6.47 4.60
C SER A 296 -18.23 -6.94 5.08
N LEU A 297 -18.60 -6.68 6.35
CA LEU A 297 -19.90 -7.07 6.92
C LEU A 297 -21.06 -6.21 6.40
N HIS A 298 -20.80 -4.94 6.15
CA HIS A 298 -21.79 -3.97 5.71
C HIS A 298 -21.29 -3.23 4.47
N PRO A 299 -21.17 -3.91 3.32
CA PRO A 299 -20.71 -3.25 2.09
C PRO A 299 -21.75 -2.21 1.62
N PRO A 300 -21.30 -1.13 0.98
CA PRO A 300 -22.21 -0.20 0.32
C PRO A 300 -23.14 -0.94 -0.65
N HIS A 301 -24.45 -0.63 -0.59
CA HIS A 301 -25.50 -1.26 -1.42
C HIS A 301 -25.68 -2.77 -1.19
N GLU A 302 -25.45 -3.26 0.02
CA GLU A 302 -25.68 -4.66 0.39
C GLU A 302 -27.06 -5.16 -0.10
N GLY A 303 -27.08 -6.33 -0.77
CA GLY A 303 -28.28 -6.96 -1.32
C GLY A 303 -28.89 -6.28 -2.54
N LYS A 304 -28.31 -5.17 -3.04
CA LYS A 304 -28.81 -4.46 -4.22
C LYS A 304 -27.92 -4.73 -5.42
N THR A 305 -28.53 -5.01 -6.57
CA THR A 305 -27.77 -5.14 -7.82
C THR A 305 -27.26 -3.79 -8.29
N CYS A 306 -25.95 -3.64 -8.28
CA CYS A 306 -25.22 -2.50 -8.86
C CYS A 306 -24.93 -2.76 -10.35
N ARG A 307 -25.01 -1.71 -11.16
CA ARG A 307 -24.59 -1.74 -12.57
C ARG A 307 -23.43 -0.79 -12.79
N GLY A 308 -22.45 -1.21 -13.59
CA GLY A 308 -21.24 -0.42 -13.81
C GLY A 308 -20.21 -1.13 -14.69
N GLU A 309 -18.94 -1.03 -14.32
CA GLU A 309 -17.80 -1.48 -15.11
C GLU A 309 -17.07 -2.64 -14.43
N ASP A 310 -16.61 -3.61 -15.24
CA ASP A 310 -15.68 -4.67 -14.85
C ASP A 310 -14.27 -4.28 -15.30
N LEU A 311 -13.37 -4.12 -14.34
CA LEU A 311 -11.99 -3.69 -14.58
C LEU A 311 -10.96 -4.81 -14.33
N ARG A 312 -11.40 -6.05 -14.05
CA ARG A 312 -10.52 -7.18 -13.70
C ARG A 312 -9.45 -7.48 -14.73
N THR A 313 -9.68 -7.14 -15.99
CA THR A 313 -8.72 -7.32 -17.09
C THR A 313 -8.28 -6.01 -17.72
N TYR A 314 -8.58 -4.88 -17.08
CA TYR A 314 -8.37 -3.54 -17.67
C TYR A 314 -6.91 -3.31 -18.07
N TYR A 315 -5.96 -3.56 -17.18
CA TYR A 315 -4.55 -3.31 -17.48
C TYR A 315 -3.92 -4.36 -18.40
N LEU A 316 -4.48 -5.56 -18.49
CA LEU A 316 -4.08 -6.53 -19.53
C LEU A 316 -4.46 -6.02 -20.93
N GLN A 317 -5.61 -5.36 -21.05
CA GLN A 317 -6.10 -4.80 -22.30
C GLN A 317 -5.50 -3.42 -22.60
N ASN A 318 -5.09 -2.68 -21.58
CA ASN A 318 -4.61 -1.30 -21.64
C ASN A 318 -3.26 -1.13 -20.90
N PRO A 319 -2.19 -1.83 -21.28
CA PRO A 319 -0.93 -1.83 -20.53
C PRO A 319 -0.28 -0.44 -20.41
N LEU A 320 -0.52 0.46 -21.36
CA LEU A 320 -0.02 1.83 -21.36
C LEU A 320 -0.75 2.75 -20.35
N GLU A 321 -1.91 2.34 -19.86
CA GLU A 321 -2.65 3.08 -18.84
C GLU A 321 -2.15 2.75 -17.41
N THR A 322 -1.29 1.73 -17.25
CA THR A 322 -0.65 1.42 -15.97
C THR A 322 0.31 2.55 -15.58
N GLY A 323 0.31 2.94 -14.32
CA GLY A 323 1.21 4.02 -13.85
C GLY A 323 0.60 5.42 -13.91
N ARG A 324 -0.72 5.48 -13.91
CA ARG A 324 -1.47 6.73 -13.74
C ARG A 324 -2.80 6.49 -13.03
N ILE A 325 -3.26 7.49 -12.31
CA ILE A 325 -4.63 7.51 -11.78
C ILE A 325 -5.57 7.76 -12.97
N ASN A 326 -6.57 6.90 -13.16
CA ASN A 326 -7.58 7.08 -14.20
C ASN A 326 -8.79 7.83 -13.61
N LEU A 327 -8.88 9.11 -13.90
CA LEU A 327 -10.01 9.94 -13.46
C LEU A 327 -11.24 9.82 -14.38
N LYS A 328 -11.12 9.22 -15.55
CA LYS A 328 -12.25 9.08 -16.49
C LYS A 328 -13.42 8.34 -15.86
N TRP A 329 -13.12 7.30 -15.07
CA TRP A 329 -14.14 6.53 -14.37
C TRP A 329 -14.95 7.39 -13.41
N LEU A 330 -14.27 8.19 -12.58
CA LEU A 330 -14.90 9.08 -11.61
C LEU A 330 -15.69 10.21 -12.30
N ILE A 331 -15.11 10.83 -13.31
CA ILE A 331 -15.75 11.91 -14.12
C ILE A 331 -16.99 11.37 -14.81
N ASN A 332 -16.90 10.19 -15.44
CA ASN A 332 -18.03 9.57 -16.15
C ASN A 332 -19.14 9.18 -15.16
N ALA A 333 -18.80 8.54 -14.04
CA ALA A 333 -19.77 8.17 -13.01
C ALA A 333 -20.51 9.40 -12.45
N TYR A 334 -19.82 10.52 -12.22
CA TYR A 334 -20.47 11.77 -11.82
C TYR A 334 -21.37 12.33 -12.93
N ARG A 335 -20.88 12.38 -14.18
CA ARG A 335 -21.64 12.88 -15.33
C ARG A 335 -22.96 12.09 -15.51
N ASP A 336 -22.90 10.77 -15.39
CA ASP A 336 -24.02 9.86 -15.64
C ASP A 336 -24.94 9.69 -14.42
N CYS A 337 -24.54 10.22 -13.25
CA CYS A 337 -25.33 10.20 -12.04
C CYS A 337 -26.57 11.11 -12.16
N LYS A 338 -27.74 10.56 -11.85
CA LYS A 338 -29.03 11.30 -11.89
C LYS A 338 -29.16 12.26 -10.71
N ASN A 339 -28.70 11.86 -9.52
CA ASN A 339 -28.77 12.65 -8.29
C ASN A 339 -27.37 13.21 -7.95
N LYS A 340 -26.93 14.21 -8.72
CA LYS A 340 -25.62 14.85 -8.54
C LYS A 340 -25.36 15.42 -7.14
N PRO A 341 -26.31 16.07 -6.46
CA PRO A 341 -26.08 16.57 -5.10
C PRO A 341 -25.72 15.49 -4.06
N ALA A 342 -26.14 14.24 -4.29
CA ALA A 342 -25.85 13.12 -3.40
C ALA A 342 -24.70 12.23 -3.91
N PHE A 343 -23.94 12.68 -4.93
CA PHE A 343 -22.84 11.88 -5.49
C PHE A 343 -21.64 11.82 -4.56
N PHE A 344 -21.14 12.97 -4.10
CA PHE A 344 -20.02 13.07 -3.18
C PHE A 344 -20.48 13.06 -1.73
N THR A 345 -19.66 12.49 -0.85
CA THR A 345 -19.81 12.54 0.60
C THR A 345 -18.72 13.41 1.23
N ASP A 346 -18.87 13.79 2.50
CA ASP A 346 -17.84 14.55 3.24
C ASP A 346 -16.47 13.84 3.30
N TYR A 347 -16.46 12.55 3.00
CA TYR A 347 -15.23 11.76 3.01
C TYR A 347 -14.38 11.95 1.76
N PHE A 348 -14.99 12.40 0.64
CA PHE A 348 -14.28 12.53 -0.64
C PHE A 348 -13.07 13.45 -0.56
N ASN A 349 -13.24 14.62 0.06
CA ASN A 349 -12.16 15.61 0.17
C ASN A 349 -11.01 15.15 1.10
N LYS A 350 -11.27 14.24 2.05
CA LYS A 350 -10.22 13.58 2.84
C LYS A 350 -9.39 12.62 1.99
N LEU A 351 -10.04 11.85 1.11
CA LEU A 351 -9.35 10.98 0.17
C LEU A 351 -8.58 11.79 -0.88
N ALA A 352 -9.21 12.79 -1.48
CA ALA A 352 -8.56 13.68 -2.43
C ALA A 352 -7.40 14.47 -1.81
N GLY A 353 -7.50 14.79 -0.51
CA GLY A 353 -6.54 15.62 0.20
C GLY A 353 -6.65 17.12 -0.11
N ASN A 354 -7.70 17.51 -0.80
CA ASN A 354 -8.07 18.90 -1.11
C ASN A 354 -9.55 18.98 -1.51
N ALA A 355 -10.10 20.19 -1.59
CA ALA A 355 -11.46 20.42 -2.09
C ALA A 355 -11.50 20.72 -3.60
N SER A 356 -10.35 20.91 -4.24
CA SER A 356 -10.32 21.33 -5.65
C SER A 356 -10.71 20.23 -6.61
N LEU A 357 -10.41 18.96 -6.32
CA LEU A 357 -10.76 17.84 -7.19
C LEU A 357 -12.28 17.68 -7.32
N GLU A 358 -13.02 17.68 -6.23
CA GLU A 358 -14.48 17.64 -6.22
C GLU A 358 -15.06 18.81 -7.03
N LYS A 359 -14.63 20.04 -6.72
CA LYS A 359 -15.07 21.26 -7.42
C LYS A 359 -14.82 21.18 -8.93
N GLN A 360 -13.64 20.75 -9.36
CA GLN A 360 -13.28 20.62 -10.78
C GLN A 360 -14.15 19.59 -11.50
N ILE A 361 -14.49 18.47 -10.86
CA ILE A 361 -15.42 17.47 -11.44
C ILE A 361 -16.83 18.05 -11.56
N ILE A 362 -17.32 18.76 -10.54
CA ILE A 362 -18.63 19.43 -10.57
C ILE A 362 -18.70 20.48 -11.69
N GLU A 363 -17.62 21.24 -11.89
CA GLU A 363 -17.47 22.25 -12.96
C GLU A 363 -17.33 21.64 -14.36
N GLY A 364 -17.24 20.31 -14.47
CA GLY A 364 -17.11 19.61 -15.75
C GLY A 364 -15.73 19.72 -16.38
N LYS A 365 -14.67 19.94 -15.59
CA LYS A 365 -13.28 19.95 -16.09
C LYS A 365 -12.90 18.60 -16.66
N THR A 366 -12.12 18.63 -17.73
CA THR A 366 -11.52 17.43 -18.32
C THR A 366 -10.44 16.83 -17.41
N GLU A 367 -10.16 15.54 -17.57
CA GLU A 367 -9.04 14.89 -16.88
C GLU A 367 -7.72 15.67 -17.11
N THR A 368 -7.47 16.15 -18.32
CA THR A 368 -6.25 16.90 -18.64
C THR A 368 -6.14 18.20 -17.84
N GLU A 369 -7.23 18.99 -17.73
CA GLU A 369 -7.24 20.22 -16.94
C GLU A 369 -7.04 19.94 -15.45
N ILE A 370 -7.67 18.89 -14.93
CA ILE A 370 -7.51 18.47 -13.53
C ILE A 370 -6.05 18.07 -13.25
N ARG A 371 -5.45 17.25 -14.10
CA ARG A 371 -4.04 16.81 -13.96
C ARG A 371 -3.06 17.97 -14.04
N GLU A 372 -3.34 18.98 -14.91
CA GLU A 372 -2.50 20.19 -15.00
C GLU A 372 -2.42 20.91 -13.65
N SER A 373 -3.52 20.97 -12.90
CA SER A 373 -3.56 21.61 -11.57
C SER A 373 -2.64 20.93 -10.54
N TRP A 374 -2.26 19.67 -10.73
CA TRP A 374 -1.40 18.92 -9.81
C TRP A 374 0.09 19.10 -10.07
N LYS A 375 0.49 19.49 -11.29
CA LYS A 375 1.89 19.51 -11.74
C LYS A 375 2.83 20.26 -10.81
N SER A 376 2.43 21.45 -10.33
CA SER A 376 3.28 22.25 -9.45
C SER A 376 3.54 21.55 -8.10
N GLY A 377 2.50 20.91 -7.54
CA GLY A 377 2.60 20.13 -6.29
C GLY A 377 3.49 18.90 -6.46
N ILE A 378 3.27 18.14 -7.54
CA ILE A 378 4.07 16.95 -7.87
C ILE A 378 5.54 17.33 -8.09
N THR A 379 5.81 18.44 -8.79
CA THR A 379 7.18 18.92 -9.02
C THR A 379 7.91 19.26 -7.71
N ARG A 380 7.22 19.94 -6.77
CA ARG A 380 7.78 20.22 -5.44
C ARG A 380 8.02 18.91 -4.66
N PHE A 381 7.05 17.99 -4.68
CA PHE A 381 7.20 16.71 -4.00
C PHE A 381 8.37 15.88 -4.55
N ARG A 382 8.57 15.82 -5.87
CA ARG A 382 9.71 15.12 -6.50
C ARG A 382 11.05 15.59 -5.93
N LYS A 383 11.26 16.89 -5.76
CA LYS A 383 12.48 17.46 -5.17
C LYS A 383 12.70 17.07 -3.70
N ILE A 384 11.61 16.89 -2.94
CA ILE A 384 11.69 16.38 -1.57
C ILE A 384 12.04 14.90 -1.58
N ARG A 385 11.29 14.11 -2.37
CA ARG A 385 11.45 12.66 -2.51
C ARG A 385 12.88 12.24 -2.83
N GLU A 386 13.52 12.89 -3.81
CA GLU A 386 14.88 12.60 -4.30
C GLU A 386 15.94 12.54 -3.19
N LYS A 387 15.76 13.29 -2.09
CA LYS A 387 16.70 13.29 -0.96
C LYS A 387 16.68 11.99 -0.14
N TYR A 388 15.63 11.21 -0.25
CA TYR A 388 15.33 10.09 0.66
C TYR A 388 15.30 8.73 -0.03
N LEU A 389 15.51 8.69 -1.34
CA LEU A 389 15.54 7.44 -2.10
C LEU A 389 16.72 6.55 -1.64
N LEU A 390 16.49 5.26 -1.71
CA LEU A 390 17.42 4.18 -1.43
C LEU A 390 17.71 3.34 -2.67
N TYR A 391 16.80 3.42 -3.66
CA TYR A 391 16.80 2.56 -4.84
C TYR A 391 16.69 3.35 -6.13
#